data_ce3341db343be80370a1b8e7e626271d
#
_entry.id   ce3341db343be80370a1b8e7e626271d
#
_cell.length_a   1.000
_cell.length_b   1.000
_cell.length_c   1.000
_cell.angle_alpha   90.00
_cell.angle_beta   90.00
_cell.angle_gamma   90.00
#
_symmetry.space_group_name_H-M   'P 1'
#
loop_
_entity.id
_entity.type
_entity.pdbx_description
1 polymer ?
#
loop_
_entity_poly.entity_id
_entity_poly.type
_entity_poly.pdbx_seq_one_letter_code
_entity_poly.pdbx_strand_id
1 'polypeptide(L)'
;MNKSVKEMYRLDLQRIYESELTEKSPIYSRECSKESFHYESIELTVEENGFYSLNGSSIIRLYGYLYRDQFDPSYPHENLLTQSSFVCNKHRFYLGNVLEKNRIYILVVTTLYPTVRGSYQLLVTGPSNVIFKRISK
;
A
#
# COMPACT_ATOMS: atom_id res chain seq x y z
N MET A 1 -6.08 -38.24 -2.92
CA MET A 1 -6.18 -37.38 -1.76
C MET A 1 -7.31 -36.39 -1.93
N ASN A 2 -8.10 -36.24 -0.93
CA ASN A 2 -9.22 -35.29 -0.99
C ASN A 2 -8.87 -33.99 -0.32
N LYS A 3 -9.03 -32.93 -1.07
CA LYS A 3 -8.95 -31.60 -0.49
C LYS A 3 -10.34 -31.15 -0.09
N SER A 4 -10.42 -30.35 0.95
CA SER A 4 -11.68 -29.74 1.32
C SER A 4 -12.11 -28.77 0.22
N VAL A 5 -13.39 -28.46 0.18
CA VAL A 5 -13.90 -27.46 -0.75
C VAL A 5 -13.16 -26.14 -0.57
N LYS A 6 -12.86 -25.79 0.67
CA LYS A 6 -12.11 -24.57 0.98
C LYS A 6 -10.73 -24.55 0.34
N GLU A 7 -10.04 -25.68 0.31
CA GLU A 7 -8.73 -25.77 -0.32
C GLU A 7 -8.81 -25.70 -1.83
N MET A 8 -9.81 -26.35 -2.41
CA MET A 8 -9.98 -26.40 -3.86
C MET A 8 -10.47 -25.08 -4.44
N TYR A 9 -11.34 -24.40 -3.73
CA TYR A 9 -11.98 -23.15 -4.17
C TYR A 9 -11.75 -22.07 -3.13
N ARG A 10 -10.50 -21.94 -2.72
CA ARG A 10 -10.15 -20.99 -1.67
C ARG A 10 -10.49 -19.57 -2.08
N LEU A 11 -11.30 -18.92 -1.25
CA LEU A 11 -11.61 -17.53 -1.41
C LEU A 11 -10.60 -16.70 -0.65
N ASP A 12 -10.06 -15.69 -1.31
CA ASP A 12 -9.14 -14.77 -0.67
C ASP A 12 -9.89 -13.93 0.36
N LEU A 13 -9.20 -13.59 1.41
CA LEU A 13 -9.70 -12.69 2.43
C LEU A 13 -9.51 -11.26 2.00
N GLN A 14 -10.44 -10.41 2.42
CA GLN A 14 -10.39 -8.99 2.12
C GLN A 14 -10.33 -8.20 3.42
N ARG A 15 -9.48 -7.19 3.42
CA ARG A 15 -9.35 -6.26 4.54
C ARG A 15 -9.41 -4.85 4.02
N ILE A 16 -10.14 -4.02 4.74
CA ILE A 16 -10.31 -2.61 4.39
C ILE A 16 -9.64 -1.75 5.45
N TYR A 17 -8.85 -0.80 4.99
CA TYR A 17 -8.21 0.20 5.83
C TYR A 17 -8.61 1.57 5.29
N GLU A 18 -9.12 2.43 6.17
CA GLU A 18 -9.55 3.77 5.78
C GLU A 18 -8.71 4.79 6.52
N SER A 19 -8.29 5.82 5.81
CA SER A 19 -7.49 6.89 6.39
C SER A 19 -7.62 8.17 5.57
N GLU A 20 -6.83 9.15 5.94
CA GLU A 20 -6.89 10.46 5.33
C GLU A 20 -5.51 11.10 5.31
N LEU A 21 -5.16 11.69 4.18
CA LEU A 21 -3.99 12.55 4.09
C LEU A 21 -4.45 13.96 4.45
N THR A 22 -3.78 14.55 5.43
CA THR A 22 -4.14 15.88 5.95
C THR A 22 -2.95 16.81 5.85
N GLU A 23 -3.16 18.07 6.21
CA GLU A 23 -2.06 19.03 6.27
C GLU A 23 -1.01 18.65 7.30
N LYS A 24 -1.37 17.79 8.28
CA LYS A 24 -0.44 17.31 9.30
C LYS A 24 0.29 16.04 8.89
N SER A 25 -0.11 15.43 7.78
CA SER A 25 0.60 14.25 7.27
C SER A 25 2.02 14.65 6.89
N PRO A 26 3.00 13.78 7.14
CA PRO A 26 4.37 14.09 6.75
C PRO A 26 4.48 14.33 5.24
N ILE A 27 5.51 15.04 4.85
CA ILE A 27 5.78 15.33 3.44
C ILE A 27 7.15 14.82 3.06
N TYR A 28 7.32 14.54 1.78
CA TYR A 28 8.61 14.14 1.25
C TYR A 28 8.64 14.46 -0.24
N SER A 29 9.84 14.45 -0.82
CA SER A 29 10.01 14.60 -2.25
C SER A 29 10.13 13.22 -2.86
N ARG A 30 9.19 12.91 -3.77
CA ARG A 30 9.22 11.64 -4.46
C ARG A 30 10.35 11.65 -5.49
N GLU A 31 10.60 10.45 -6.00
CA GLU A 31 11.51 10.21 -7.09
C GLU A 31 11.32 11.23 -8.21
N CYS A 32 12.42 11.82 -8.66
CA CYS A 32 12.45 12.73 -9.80
C CYS A 32 11.64 14.02 -9.64
N SER A 33 11.25 14.36 -8.42
CA SER A 33 10.51 15.58 -8.16
C SER A 33 11.10 16.31 -6.98
N LYS A 34 11.17 17.64 -7.10
CA LYS A 34 11.59 18.50 -5.99
C LYS A 34 10.39 18.99 -5.20
N GLU A 35 9.18 18.67 -5.65
CA GLU A 35 7.96 19.10 -4.98
C GLU A 35 7.70 18.21 -3.77
N SER A 36 6.91 18.74 -2.84
CA SER A 36 6.57 18.04 -1.61
C SER A 36 5.20 17.41 -1.70
N PHE A 37 5.11 16.16 -1.26
CA PHE A 37 3.86 15.39 -1.28
C PHE A 37 3.56 14.91 0.13
N HIS A 38 2.30 15.01 0.53
CA HIS A 38 1.87 14.37 1.77
C HIS A 38 1.84 12.87 1.57
N TYR A 39 2.20 12.13 2.61
CA TYR A 39 2.15 10.67 2.56
C TYR A 39 1.74 10.09 3.89
N GLU A 40 1.32 8.85 3.86
CA GLU A 40 1.12 8.03 5.04
C GLU A 40 1.86 6.72 4.84
N SER A 41 2.56 6.27 5.86
CA SER A 41 3.22 4.96 5.82
C SER A 41 2.50 4.01 6.74
N ILE A 42 2.24 2.80 6.22
CA ILE A 42 1.47 1.77 6.91
C ILE A 42 2.30 0.50 6.89
N GLU A 43 2.53 -0.05 8.07
CA GLU A 43 3.21 -1.33 8.18
C GLU A 43 2.23 -2.45 7.92
N LEU A 44 2.62 -3.41 7.08
CA LEU A 44 1.81 -4.57 6.76
C LEU A 44 2.55 -5.84 7.16
N THR A 45 1.84 -6.75 7.81
CA THR A 45 2.34 -8.10 8.06
C THR A 45 1.24 -9.08 7.68
N VAL A 46 1.63 -10.26 7.19
CA VAL A 46 0.68 -11.27 6.74
C VAL A 46 0.91 -12.57 7.49
N GLU A 47 -0.14 -13.38 7.59
CA GLU A 47 -0.08 -14.64 8.32
C GLU A 47 0.35 -15.82 7.46
N GLU A 48 0.24 -15.70 6.15
CA GLU A 48 0.66 -16.74 5.21
C GLU A 48 1.39 -16.13 4.04
N ASN A 49 2.36 -16.87 3.52
CA ASN A 49 3.02 -16.50 2.28
C ASN A 49 2.01 -16.56 1.15
N GLY A 50 2.11 -15.65 0.21
CA GLY A 50 1.27 -15.70 -0.97
C GLY A 50 1.23 -14.38 -1.70
N PHE A 51 0.36 -14.34 -2.71
CA PHE A 51 0.18 -13.13 -3.51
C PHE A 51 -0.93 -12.30 -2.89
N TYR A 52 -0.64 -11.03 -2.69
CA TYR A 52 -1.59 -10.06 -2.14
C TYR A 52 -1.74 -8.91 -3.11
N SER A 53 -2.96 -8.43 -3.25
CA SER A 53 -3.23 -7.22 -4.03
C SER A 53 -3.61 -6.09 -3.08
N LEU A 54 -3.06 -4.92 -3.35
CA LEU A 54 -3.25 -3.73 -2.53
C LEU A 54 -3.87 -2.67 -3.45
N ASN A 55 -5.13 -2.34 -3.17
CA ASN A 55 -5.87 -1.39 -3.99
C ASN A 55 -6.22 -0.16 -3.16
N GLY A 56 -5.70 0.99 -3.58
CA GLY A 56 -6.06 2.25 -2.97
C GLY A 56 -7.05 3.01 -3.83
N SER A 57 -8.08 3.57 -3.23
CA SER A 57 -9.08 4.33 -3.96
C SER A 57 -9.48 5.59 -3.20
N SER A 58 -9.82 6.63 -3.95
CA SER A 58 -10.20 7.92 -3.39
C SER A 58 -10.79 8.79 -4.50
N ILE A 59 -11.38 9.91 -4.11
CA ILE A 59 -11.76 10.95 -5.08
C ILE A 59 -10.55 11.78 -5.52
N ILE A 60 -9.45 11.72 -4.77
CA ILE A 60 -8.19 12.34 -5.19
C ILE A 60 -7.34 11.30 -5.92
N ARG A 61 -6.35 11.77 -6.68
CA ARG A 61 -5.48 10.86 -7.42
C ARG A 61 -4.40 10.35 -6.49
N LEU A 62 -4.42 9.04 -6.26
CA LEU A 62 -3.50 8.38 -5.34
C LEU A 62 -2.36 7.74 -6.09
N TYR A 63 -1.26 7.61 -5.35
CA TYR A 63 -0.09 6.86 -5.79
C TYR A 63 0.38 5.98 -4.64
N GLY A 64 0.84 4.77 -4.94
CA GLY A 64 1.28 3.85 -3.92
C GLY A 64 2.65 3.30 -4.19
N TYR A 65 3.42 3.10 -3.13
CA TYR A 65 4.75 2.49 -3.18
C TYR A 65 4.81 1.42 -2.10
N LEU A 66 5.27 0.24 -2.46
CA LEU A 66 5.43 -0.85 -1.50
C LEU A 66 6.92 -1.10 -1.27
N TYR A 67 7.31 -1.11 0.00
CA TYR A 67 8.70 -1.29 0.42
C TYR A 67 8.84 -2.55 1.26
N ARG A 68 10.03 -3.13 1.23
CA ARG A 68 10.39 -4.25 2.10
C ARG A 68 11.14 -3.70 3.30
N ASP A 69 10.73 -4.11 4.49
CA ASP A 69 11.38 -3.86 5.77
C ASP A 69 11.30 -2.44 6.28
N GLN A 70 11.61 -1.44 5.47
CA GLN A 70 11.56 -0.06 5.93
C GLN A 70 11.42 0.91 4.76
N PHE A 71 10.95 2.09 5.07
CA PHE A 71 10.86 3.21 4.14
C PHE A 71 11.59 4.41 4.75
N ASP A 72 12.55 4.96 4.01
CA ASP A 72 13.24 6.18 4.40
C ASP A 72 12.83 7.29 3.41
N PRO A 73 12.11 8.30 3.86
CA PRO A 73 11.65 9.36 2.96
C PRO A 73 12.78 10.17 2.33
N SER A 74 13.98 10.12 2.92
CA SER A 74 15.15 10.76 2.32
C SER A 74 15.74 9.97 1.17
N TYR A 75 15.41 8.68 1.09
CA TYR A 75 15.93 7.78 0.06
C TYR A 75 14.79 6.91 -0.46
N PRO A 76 13.83 7.51 -1.20
CA PRO A 76 12.59 6.82 -1.56
C PRO A 76 12.74 5.65 -2.53
N HIS A 77 13.93 5.44 -3.07
CA HIS A 77 14.21 4.28 -3.92
C HIS A 77 14.65 3.06 -3.15
N GLU A 78 15.18 3.25 -1.93
CA GLU A 78 15.73 2.13 -1.16
C GLU A 78 14.62 1.21 -0.69
N ASN A 79 14.83 -0.09 -0.84
CA ASN A 79 13.90 -1.13 -0.42
C ASN A 79 12.57 -1.15 -1.18
N LEU A 80 12.48 -0.42 -2.27
CA LEU A 80 11.26 -0.37 -3.07
C LEU A 80 11.03 -1.71 -3.77
N LEU A 81 9.84 -2.30 -3.56
CA LEU A 81 9.43 -3.52 -4.23
C LEU A 81 8.60 -3.23 -5.46
N THR A 82 7.61 -2.36 -5.32
CA THR A 82 6.72 -2.05 -6.43
C THR A 82 6.07 -0.70 -6.24
N GLN A 83 5.67 -0.11 -7.33
CA GLN A 83 4.98 1.17 -7.32
C GLN A 83 3.84 1.15 -8.33
N SER A 84 2.84 1.97 -8.11
CA SER A 84 1.71 2.04 -9.01
C SER A 84 2.11 2.72 -10.31
N SER A 85 1.43 2.32 -11.39
CA SER A 85 1.59 2.98 -12.68
C SER A 85 0.59 4.13 -12.74
N PHE A 86 1.10 5.33 -12.90
CA PHE A 86 0.24 6.51 -12.98
C PHE A 86 -0.61 6.54 -14.26
N VAL A 87 -0.24 5.76 -15.25
CA VAL A 87 -0.95 5.72 -16.53
C VAL A 87 -2.31 5.06 -16.39
N CYS A 88 -2.44 4.15 -15.46
CA CYS A 88 -3.56 3.23 -15.42
C CYS A 88 -4.80 3.76 -14.73
N ASN A 89 -4.66 4.54 -13.67
CA ASN A 89 -5.81 4.95 -12.87
C ASN A 89 -5.65 6.39 -12.38
N LYS A 90 -6.76 7.10 -12.36
CA LYS A 90 -6.77 8.51 -11.97
C LYS A 90 -7.03 8.73 -10.48
N HIS A 91 -7.74 7.81 -9.85
CA HIS A 91 -8.17 7.97 -8.45
C HIS A 91 -7.83 6.79 -7.57
N ARG A 92 -7.05 5.87 -8.10
CA ARG A 92 -6.72 4.66 -7.37
C ARG A 92 -5.40 4.07 -7.86
N PHE A 93 -4.80 3.27 -7.00
CA PHE A 93 -3.63 2.50 -7.39
C PHE A 93 -3.89 1.01 -7.15
N TYR A 94 -3.14 0.19 -7.86
CA TYR A 94 -3.15 -1.25 -7.69
C TYR A 94 -1.71 -1.74 -7.60
N LEU A 95 -1.40 -2.44 -6.52
CA LEU A 95 -0.10 -3.06 -6.35
C LEU A 95 -0.32 -4.54 -6.06
N GLY A 96 0.38 -5.40 -6.80
CA GLY A 96 0.34 -6.82 -6.55
C GLY A 96 1.75 -7.30 -6.26
N ASN A 97 1.90 -8.12 -5.22
CA ASN A 97 3.20 -8.66 -4.88
C ASN A 97 3.06 -9.91 -4.02
N VAL A 98 4.07 -10.75 -4.06
CA VAL A 98 4.17 -11.88 -3.15
C VAL A 98 4.70 -11.34 -1.83
N LEU A 99 3.96 -11.59 -0.75
CA LEU A 99 4.37 -11.21 0.58
C LEU A 99 4.62 -12.45 1.42
N GLU A 100 5.59 -12.37 2.30
CA GLU A 100 6.01 -13.48 3.15
C GLU A 100 5.66 -13.21 4.61
N LYS A 101 5.19 -14.24 5.30
CA LYS A 101 5.00 -14.13 6.74
C LYS A 101 6.36 -13.93 7.41
N ASN A 102 6.34 -13.33 8.58
CA ASN A 102 7.56 -13.00 9.34
C ASN A 102 8.43 -11.93 8.69
N ARG A 103 7.86 -11.21 7.73
CA ARG A 103 8.50 -10.04 7.14
C ARG A 103 7.63 -8.83 7.31
N ILE A 104 8.25 -7.68 7.31
CA ILE A 104 7.57 -6.40 7.42
C ILE A 104 7.58 -5.73 6.06
N TYR A 105 6.44 -5.18 5.66
CA TYR A 105 6.32 -4.40 4.44
C TYR A 105 5.75 -3.04 4.80
N ILE A 106 6.17 -2.03 4.08
CA ILE A 106 5.69 -0.67 4.30
C ILE A 106 5.00 -0.20 3.04
N LEU A 107 3.72 0.14 3.17
CA LEU A 107 2.98 0.76 2.08
C LEU A 107 2.99 2.27 2.31
N VAL A 108 3.47 3.00 1.33
CA VAL A 108 3.42 4.45 1.35
C VAL A 108 2.32 4.90 0.41
N VAL A 109 1.33 5.59 0.95
CA VAL A 109 0.22 6.14 0.18
C VAL A 109 0.45 7.63 0.05
N THR A 110 0.45 8.12 -1.17
CA THR A 110 0.65 9.53 -1.45
C THR A 110 -0.25 9.93 -2.62
N THR A 111 -0.01 11.07 -3.22
CA THR A 111 -0.84 11.58 -4.29
C THR A 111 -0.03 11.78 -5.56
N LEU A 112 -0.73 11.80 -6.69
CA LEU A 112 -0.10 12.05 -7.98
C LEU A 112 0.40 13.49 -8.08
N TYR A 113 -0.35 14.42 -7.50
CA TYR A 113 0.00 15.84 -7.51
C TYR A 113 0.40 16.32 -6.13
N PRO A 114 1.35 17.26 -6.04
CA PRO A 114 1.77 17.80 -4.74
C PRO A 114 0.64 18.58 -4.07
N THR A 115 0.73 18.70 -2.77
CA THR A 115 -0.19 19.47 -1.91
C THR A 115 -1.66 19.01 -1.90
N VAL A 116 -1.97 17.92 -2.60
CA VAL A 116 -3.32 17.35 -2.59
C VAL A 116 -3.49 16.51 -1.31
N ARG A 117 -4.68 16.58 -0.72
CA ARG A 117 -5.03 15.86 0.52
C ARG A 117 -6.44 15.33 0.40
N GLY A 118 -6.76 14.35 1.20
CA GLY A 118 -8.11 13.82 1.27
C GLY A 118 -8.16 12.41 1.81
N SER A 119 -9.38 11.91 1.96
CA SER A 119 -9.63 10.57 2.46
C SER A 119 -9.35 9.53 1.40
N TYR A 120 -8.95 8.34 1.84
CA TYR A 120 -8.74 7.22 0.94
C TYR A 120 -9.09 5.91 1.63
N GLN A 121 -9.29 4.90 0.81
CA GLN A 121 -9.57 3.56 1.27
C GLN A 121 -8.57 2.60 0.65
N LEU A 122 -8.07 1.68 1.44
CA LEU A 122 -7.17 0.64 0.99
C LEU A 122 -7.88 -0.71 1.14
N LEU A 123 -7.98 -1.45 0.05
CA LEU A 123 -8.52 -2.80 0.06
C LEU A 123 -7.36 -3.76 -0.22
N VAL A 124 -7.11 -4.66 0.72
CA VAL A 124 -6.09 -5.68 0.58
C VAL A 124 -6.75 -7.04 0.45
N THR A 125 -6.39 -7.78 -0.58
CA THR A 125 -6.94 -9.10 -0.86
C THR A 125 -5.81 -10.10 -0.95
N GLY A 126 -5.93 -11.22 -0.25
CA GLY A 126 -4.92 -12.26 -0.29
C GLY A 126 -5.31 -13.50 0.48
N PRO A 127 -4.40 -14.48 0.57
CA PRO A 127 -4.74 -15.79 1.15
C PRO A 127 -4.90 -15.79 2.66
N SER A 128 -4.47 -14.75 3.36
CA SER A 128 -4.59 -14.73 4.82
C SER A 128 -4.95 -13.34 5.30
N ASN A 129 -5.13 -13.25 6.61
CA ASN A 129 -5.35 -11.98 7.29
C ASN A 129 -4.11 -11.09 7.14
N VAL A 130 -4.35 -9.79 7.05
CA VAL A 130 -3.30 -8.78 6.97
C VAL A 130 -3.47 -7.84 8.16
N ILE A 131 -2.38 -7.56 8.83
CA ILE A 131 -2.37 -6.65 9.97
C ILE A 131 -1.78 -5.32 9.51
N PHE A 132 -2.53 -4.25 9.75
CA PHE A 132 -2.12 -2.89 9.41
C PHE A 132 -1.69 -2.15 10.67
N LYS A 133 -0.60 -1.41 10.56
CA LYS A 133 -0.16 -0.53 11.63
C LYS A 133 0.32 0.78 11.02
N ARG A 134 -0.36 1.87 11.37
CA ARG A 134 0.07 3.18 10.90
C ARG A 134 1.39 3.55 11.58
N ILE A 135 2.36 3.96 10.78
CA ILE A 135 3.68 4.36 11.29
C ILE A 135 3.78 5.88 11.36
N SER A 136 3.44 6.54 10.26
CA SER A 136 3.52 8.00 10.18
C SER A 136 2.30 8.63 10.84
N LYS A 137 2.50 9.79 11.37
CA LYS A 137 1.43 10.53 12.04
C LYS A 137 1.07 11.77 11.27
#